data_59b9284eeda0248b1279783ee46e3d60
#
_entry.id   59b9284eeda0248b1279783ee46e3d60
#
_cell.length_a   1.000
_cell.length_b   1.000
_cell.length_c   1.000
_cell.angle_alpha   90.00
_cell.angle_beta   90.00
_cell.angle_gamma   90.00
#
_symmetry.space_group_name_H-M   'P 1'
#
loop_
_entity.id
_entity.type
_entity.pdbx_description
1 polymer ?
#
loop_
_entity_poly.entity_id
_entity_poly.type
_entity_poly.pdbx_seq_one_letter_code
_entity_poly.pdbx_strand_id
1 'polypeptide(L)'
;MNTNITGAVTDKLVEAFEFFNQELESKLDTPVFTLIPNRGRQSYYGWYWANRWKDGKKSLPEINITADTLKRSVEDVCETIIHEMAHYKNNVNNIEDCNRNQYHNKHFKKMAESFGLKVERMKNKGYARTSLDEKANNLVKKYKNKYCKDPYKNHFHVYRVSEERISTVKSNKRFIAVDRDLAEEVEQLFDGQTLRESVENFMRYAVNEHKVYGSQLEPRSLESVS
;
A
#
# COMPACT_ATOMS: atom_id res chain seq x y z
N MET A 1 -13.13 -30.85 -1.53
CA MET A 1 -13.95 -29.63 -1.68
C MET A 1 -13.03 -28.50 -2.07
N ASN A 2 -13.23 -27.92 -3.24
CA ASN A 2 -12.40 -26.79 -3.70
C ASN A 2 -12.98 -25.51 -3.06
N THR A 3 -12.49 -25.12 -1.91
CA THR A 3 -12.99 -23.94 -1.18
C THR A 3 -12.34 -22.70 -1.78
N ASN A 4 -13.13 -21.82 -2.38
CA ASN A 4 -12.64 -20.50 -2.81
C ASN A 4 -12.35 -19.65 -1.57
N ILE A 5 -11.12 -19.75 -1.06
CA ILE A 5 -10.69 -19.08 0.17
C ILE A 5 -10.74 -17.56 0.02
N THR A 6 -10.34 -17.03 -1.13
CA THR A 6 -10.36 -15.58 -1.40
C THR A 6 -11.79 -15.05 -1.40
N GLY A 7 -12.73 -15.77 -2.05
CA GLY A 7 -14.14 -15.46 -2.00
C GLY A 7 -14.69 -15.45 -0.57
N ALA A 8 -14.35 -16.45 0.23
CA ALA A 8 -14.80 -16.55 1.61
C ALA A 8 -14.31 -15.38 2.49
N VAL A 9 -13.13 -14.81 2.22
CA VAL A 9 -12.64 -13.62 2.93
C VAL A 9 -13.34 -12.36 2.46
N THR A 10 -13.49 -12.18 1.15
CA THR A 10 -14.21 -11.02 0.59
C THR A 10 -15.67 -10.99 1.02
N ASP A 11 -16.34 -12.15 1.10
CA ASP A 11 -17.72 -12.26 1.60
C ASP A 11 -17.83 -11.76 3.05
N LYS A 12 -16.87 -12.07 3.90
CA LYS A 12 -16.81 -11.57 5.29
C LYS A 12 -16.54 -10.07 5.38
N LEU A 13 -15.74 -9.51 4.45
CA LEU A 13 -15.52 -8.07 4.38
C LEU A 13 -16.79 -7.34 3.92
N VAL A 14 -17.52 -7.90 2.96
CA VAL A 14 -18.83 -7.41 2.55
C VAL A 14 -19.82 -7.48 3.71
N GLU A 15 -19.90 -8.61 4.41
CA GLU A 15 -20.75 -8.79 5.60
C GLU A 15 -20.46 -7.72 6.67
N ALA A 16 -19.19 -7.46 6.95
CA ALA A 16 -18.78 -6.43 7.91
C ALA A 16 -19.19 -5.03 7.45
N PHE A 17 -18.95 -4.71 6.19
CA PHE A 17 -19.35 -3.44 5.60
C PHE A 17 -20.87 -3.24 5.69
N GLU A 18 -21.68 -4.21 5.29
CA GLU A 18 -23.14 -4.13 5.30
C GLU A 18 -23.66 -3.96 6.71
N PHE A 19 -23.06 -4.69 7.69
CA PHE A 19 -23.39 -4.52 9.09
C PHE A 19 -23.17 -3.06 9.55
N PHE A 20 -21.96 -2.51 9.30
CA PHE A 20 -21.66 -1.13 9.69
C PHE A 20 -22.46 -0.11 8.89
N ASN A 21 -22.73 -0.37 7.61
CA ASN A 21 -23.57 0.48 6.77
C ASN A 21 -24.98 0.62 7.35
N GLN A 22 -25.55 -0.47 7.84
CA GLN A 22 -26.85 -0.48 8.49
C GLN A 22 -26.81 0.22 9.87
N GLU A 23 -25.87 -0.15 10.73
CA GLU A 23 -25.79 0.37 12.11
C GLU A 23 -25.41 1.86 12.17
N LEU A 24 -24.67 2.36 11.20
CA LEU A 24 -24.29 3.77 11.07
C LEU A 24 -25.27 4.57 10.19
N GLU A 25 -26.31 3.92 9.66
CA GLU A 25 -27.29 4.52 8.73
C GLU A 25 -26.63 5.28 7.57
N SER A 26 -25.48 4.78 7.11
CA SER A 26 -24.68 5.50 6.12
C SER A 26 -25.27 5.47 4.71
N LYS A 27 -26.15 4.51 4.39
CA LYS A 27 -26.86 4.39 3.10
C LYS A 27 -25.92 4.40 1.91
N LEU A 28 -24.86 3.60 2.00
CA LEU A 28 -23.89 3.41 0.92
C LEU A 28 -24.26 2.18 0.08
N ASP A 29 -24.02 2.24 -1.21
CA ASP A 29 -24.06 1.04 -2.06
C ASP A 29 -22.88 0.12 -1.67
N THR A 30 -23.05 -1.20 -1.78
CA THR A 30 -21.98 -2.16 -1.51
C THR A 30 -20.85 -1.99 -2.54
N PRO A 31 -19.61 -1.68 -2.12
CA PRO A 31 -18.48 -1.50 -3.02
C PRO A 31 -17.91 -2.84 -3.48
N VAL A 32 -17.04 -2.82 -4.48
CA VAL A 32 -16.21 -3.97 -4.81
C VAL A 32 -15.10 -4.08 -3.77
N PHE A 33 -15.07 -5.19 -3.02
CA PHE A 33 -13.97 -5.46 -2.10
C PHE A 33 -12.81 -6.15 -2.81
N THR A 34 -11.59 -5.66 -2.55
CA THR A 34 -10.35 -6.25 -3.06
C THR A 34 -9.36 -6.54 -1.95
N LEU A 35 -8.40 -7.45 -2.23
CA LEU A 35 -7.36 -7.89 -1.31
C LEU A 35 -5.98 -7.65 -1.95
N ILE A 36 -5.70 -6.42 -2.35
CA ILE A 36 -4.44 -6.08 -3.00
C ILE A 36 -3.37 -5.87 -1.92
N PRO A 37 -2.22 -6.55 -2.01
CA PRO A 37 -1.14 -6.40 -1.03
C PRO A 37 -0.42 -5.06 -1.18
N ASN A 38 0.25 -4.63 -0.12
CA ASN A 38 1.14 -3.48 -0.15
C ASN A 38 2.28 -3.68 -1.16
N ARG A 39 2.63 -2.59 -1.86
CA ARG A 39 3.77 -2.57 -2.79
C ARG A 39 4.81 -1.55 -2.32
N GLY A 40 6.07 -1.93 -2.39
CA GLY A 40 7.17 -1.03 -2.05
C GLY A 40 7.34 -0.79 -0.54
N ARG A 41 7.69 0.44 -0.16
CA ARG A 41 8.00 0.84 1.23
C ARG A 41 6.81 1.38 2.00
N GLN A 42 5.71 1.66 1.32
CA GLN A 42 4.51 2.20 1.95
C GLN A 42 3.65 1.05 2.46
N SER A 43 3.10 1.21 3.66
CA SER A 43 2.20 0.26 4.28
C SER A 43 0.87 0.94 4.55
N TYR A 44 -0.15 0.47 3.86
CA TYR A 44 -1.54 0.89 4.06
C TYR A 44 -2.33 -0.29 4.61
N TYR A 45 -3.34 0.01 5.41
CA TYR A 45 -4.28 -1.00 5.90
C TYR A 45 -5.44 -1.21 4.93
N GLY A 46 -5.82 -0.16 4.23
CA GLY A 46 -6.83 -0.15 3.19
C GLY A 46 -6.77 1.10 2.34
N TRP A 47 -7.67 1.21 1.38
CA TRP A 47 -7.96 2.43 0.64
C TRP A 47 -9.34 2.39 0.01
N TYR A 48 -9.92 3.55 -0.21
CA TYR A 48 -11.13 3.77 -0.96
C TYR A 48 -10.83 4.38 -2.33
N TRP A 49 -11.58 3.96 -3.37
CA TRP A 49 -11.52 4.55 -4.70
C TRP A 49 -12.91 4.63 -5.35
N ALA A 50 -13.38 5.84 -5.70
CA ALA A 50 -14.76 6.10 -6.11
C ALA A 50 -15.21 5.39 -7.39
N ASN A 51 -14.35 5.31 -8.41
CA ASN A 51 -14.73 4.89 -9.77
C ASN A 51 -13.73 3.89 -10.35
N ARG A 52 -13.40 2.85 -9.59
CA ARG A 52 -12.35 1.90 -9.96
C ARG A 52 -12.85 0.82 -10.91
N TRP A 53 -14.08 0.41 -10.77
CA TRP A 53 -14.68 -0.69 -11.50
C TRP A 53 -15.78 -0.22 -12.44
N LYS A 54 -16.09 -1.03 -13.45
CA LYS A 54 -17.17 -0.80 -14.39
C LYS A 54 -18.07 -2.03 -14.45
N ASP A 55 -19.38 -1.78 -14.41
CA ASP A 55 -20.43 -2.74 -14.76
C ASP A 55 -21.29 -2.10 -15.86
N GLY A 56 -21.01 -2.45 -17.10
CA GLY A 56 -21.55 -1.75 -18.26
C GLY A 56 -21.20 -0.25 -18.23
N LYS A 57 -22.22 0.61 -18.13
CA LYS A 57 -22.05 2.07 -18.03
C LYS A 57 -21.88 2.56 -16.59
N LYS A 58 -22.23 1.74 -15.58
CA LYS A 58 -22.13 2.10 -14.16
C LYS A 58 -20.68 2.03 -13.69
N SER A 59 -20.22 3.08 -13.01
CA SER A 59 -18.96 3.04 -12.27
C SER A 59 -19.22 2.53 -10.85
N LEU A 60 -18.36 1.63 -10.37
CA LEU A 60 -18.47 1.07 -9.03
C LEU A 60 -17.27 1.48 -8.17
N PRO A 61 -17.51 1.80 -6.89
CA PRO A 61 -16.42 2.09 -5.95
C PRO A 61 -15.69 0.82 -5.54
N GLU A 62 -14.45 1.00 -5.09
CA GLU A 62 -13.62 -0.04 -4.49
C GLU A 62 -13.28 0.32 -3.05
N ILE A 63 -13.38 -0.67 -2.16
CA ILE A 63 -12.68 -0.66 -0.89
C ILE A 63 -11.68 -1.82 -0.91
N ASN A 64 -10.41 -1.50 -0.77
CA ASN A 64 -9.38 -2.50 -0.59
C ASN A 64 -9.05 -2.66 0.88
N ILE A 65 -8.99 -3.89 1.36
CA ILE A 65 -8.34 -4.22 2.63
C ILE A 65 -7.04 -4.95 2.29
N THR A 66 -5.92 -4.43 2.79
CA THR A 66 -4.60 -4.95 2.39
C THR A 66 -4.39 -6.37 2.89
N ALA A 67 -4.16 -7.31 1.97
CA ALA A 67 -4.06 -8.74 2.27
C ALA A 67 -3.01 -9.08 3.34
N ASP A 68 -1.87 -8.38 3.35
CA ASP A 68 -0.78 -8.58 4.33
C ASP A 68 -1.18 -8.16 5.76
N THR A 69 -2.27 -7.40 5.90
CA THR A 69 -2.69 -6.82 7.18
C THR A 69 -3.93 -7.49 7.79
N LEU A 70 -4.52 -8.46 7.12
CA LEU A 70 -5.66 -9.24 7.62
C LEU A 70 -5.36 -10.09 8.86
N LYS A 71 -4.07 -10.29 9.17
CA LYS A 71 -3.62 -10.94 10.41
C LYS A 71 -3.88 -10.13 11.68
N ARG A 72 -4.25 -8.84 11.55
CA ARG A 72 -4.60 -7.98 12.66
C ARG A 72 -5.85 -8.48 13.39
N SER A 73 -6.16 -7.90 14.54
CA SER A 73 -7.39 -8.20 15.25
C SER A 73 -8.64 -7.91 14.40
N VAL A 74 -9.76 -8.51 14.74
CA VAL A 74 -11.04 -8.21 14.08
C VAL A 74 -11.39 -6.73 14.26
N GLU A 75 -11.10 -6.18 15.42
CA GLU A 75 -11.28 -4.78 15.77
C GLU A 75 -10.52 -3.85 14.82
N ASP A 76 -9.26 -4.16 14.56
CA ASP A 76 -8.40 -3.35 13.67
C ASP A 76 -8.85 -3.42 12.20
N VAL A 77 -9.35 -4.57 11.75
CA VAL A 77 -9.90 -4.70 10.39
C VAL A 77 -11.21 -3.94 10.27
N CYS A 78 -12.10 -4.07 11.26
CA CYS A 78 -13.35 -3.31 11.30
C CYS A 78 -13.10 -1.79 11.36
N GLU A 79 -12.12 -1.35 12.17
CA GLU A 79 -11.69 0.05 12.20
C GLU A 79 -11.29 0.55 10.81
N THR A 80 -10.51 -0.24 10.07
CA THR A 80 -10.12 0.10 8.71
C THR A 80 -11.34 0.17 7.77
N ILE A 81 -12.29 -0.76 7.86
CA ILE A 81 -13.53 -0.72 7.06
C ILE A 81 -14.30 0.58 7.34
N ILE A 82 -14.47 0.96 8.61
CA ILE A 82 -15.18 2.19 9.00
C ILE A 82 -14.43 3.44 8.50
N HIS A 83 -13.09 3.43 8.52
CA HIS A 83 -12.25 4.49 7.98
C HIS A 83 -12.50 4.69 6.47
N GLU A 84 -12.49 3.62 5.69
CA GLU A 84 -12.74 3.68 4.25
C GLU A 84 -14.21 4.04 3.93
N MET A 85 -15.14 3.62 4.79
CA MET A 85 -16.55 4.06 4.69
C MET A 85 -16.70 5.57 4.88
N ALA A 86 -15.89 6.21 5.73
CA ALA A 86 -15.91 7.66 5.89
C ALA A 86 -15.48 8.39 4.62
N HIS A 87 -14.43 7.90 3.92
CA HIS A 87 -14.06 8.39 2.60
C HIS A 87 -15.19 8.21 1.59
N TYR A 88 -15.76 7.02 1.56
CA TYR A 88 -16.87 6.72 0.65
C TYR A 88 -18.06 7.66 0.89
N LYS A 89 -18.45 7.88 2.15
CA LYS A 89 -19.57 8.77 2.48
C LYS A 89 -19.32 10.22 2.09
N ASN A 90 -18.10 10.72 2.31
CA ASN A 90 -17.72 12.05 1.85
C ASN A 90 -17.80 12.15 0.32
N ASN A 91 -17.32 11.14 -0.39
CA ASN A 91 -17.38 11.12 -1.87
C ASN A 91 -18.81 11.12 -2.39
N VAL A 92 -19.73 10.32 -1.83
CA VAL A 92 -21.16 10.34 -2.17
C VAL A 92 -21.79 11.72 -1.93
N ASN A 93 -21.31 12.42 -0.91
CA ASN A 93 -21.75 13.78 -0.60
C ASN A 93 -21.01 14.86 -1.44
N ASN A 94 -20.18 14.48 -2.41
CA ASN A 94 -19.33 15.37 -3.23
C ASN A 94 -18.38 16.23 -2.38
N ILE A 95 -17.87 15.69 -1.29
CA ILE A 95 -16.94 16.34 -0.37
C ILE A 95 -15.55 15.76 -0.59
N GLU A 96 -14.59 16.61 -1.00
CA GLU A 96 -13.18 16.23 -1.07
C GLU A 96 -12.58 16.22 0.34
N ASP A 97 -12.14 15.06 0.78
CA ASP A 97 -11.67 14.82 2.15
C ASP A 97 -10.19 14.40 2.25
N CYS A 98 -9.59 14.06 1.10
CA CYS A 98 -8.21 13.64 0.98
C CYS A 98 -7.61 14.15 -0.34
N ASN A 99 -6.38 14.64 -0.31
CA ASN A 99 -5.70 15.08 -1.53
C ASN A 99 -4.83 13.96 -2.15
N ARG A 100 -4.20 14.25 -3.30
CA ARG A 100 -3.33 13.28 -4.02
C ARG A 100 -2.14 12.75 -3.20
N ASN A 101 -1.70 13.49 -2.18
CA ASN A 101 -0.64 13.08 -1.26
C ASN A 101 -1.17 12.27 -0.06
N GLN A 102 -2.45 11.90 -0.10
CA GLN A 102 -3.15 11.20 0.98
C GLN A 102 -3.15 12.00 2.29
N TYR A 103 -3.29 13.30 2.19
CA TYR A 103 -3.46 14.18 3.33
C TYR A 103 -4.95 14.32 3.64
N HIS A 104 -5.37 13.74 4.78
CA HIS A 104 -6.74 13.78 5.26
C HIS A 104 -7.05 15.14 5.90
N ASN A 105 -8.09 15.80 5.40
CA ASN A 105 -8.46 17.13 5.85
C ASN A 105 -9.53 17.11 6.97
N LYS A 106 -10.08 18.28 7.32
CA LYS A 106 -11.11 18.40 8.36
C LYS A 106 -12.44 17.74 8.00
N HIS A 107 -12.74 17.59 6.70
CA HIS A 107 -13.97 16.91 6.26
C HIS A 107 -13.87 15.42 6.55
N PHE A 108 -12.71 14.80 6.27
CA PHE A 108 -12.46 13.42 6.67
C PHE A 108 -12.64 13.27 8.19
N LYS A 109 -11.96 14.12 8.98
CA LYS A 109 -12.06 14.07 10.45
C LYS A 109 -13.51 14.06 10.90
N LYS A 110 -14.32 15.03 10.43
CA LYS A 110 -15.72 15.18 10.82
C LYS A 110 -16.54 13.92 10.49
N MET A 111 -16.35 13.34 9.31
CA MET A 111 -17.09 12.14 8.91
C MET A 111 -16.64 10.92 9.72
N ALA A 112 -15.34 10.72 9.89
CA ALA A 112 -14.79 9.61 10.67
C ALA A 112 -15.26 9.67 12.13
N GLU A 113 -15.26 10.85 12.77
CA GLU A 113 -15.81 11.05 14.12
C GLU A 113 -17.31 10.76 14.19
N SER A 114 -18.10 11.10 13.18
CA SER A 114 -19.53 10.77 13.13
C SER A 114 -19.79 9.26 13.07
N PHE A 115 -18.85 8.50 12.51
CA PHE A 115 -18.89 7.04 12.45
C PHE A 115 -18.31 6.36 13.70
N GLY A 116 -17.88 7.13 14.69
CA GLY A 116 -17.37 6.61 15.96
C GLY A 116 -15.87 6.35 15.95
N LEU A 117 -15.11 7.06 15.13
CA LEU A 117 -13.65 6.99 15.15
C LEU A 117 -13.07 8.17 15.95
N LYS A 118 -12.11 7.90 16.82
CA LYS A 118 -11.18 8.92 17.33
C LYS A 118 -10.18 9.24 16.25
N VAL A 119 -9.93 10.53 16.00
CA VAL A 119 -9.06 10.97 14.90
C VAL A 119 -7.92 11.83 15.42
N GLU A 120 -6.70 11.40 15.14
CA GLU A 120 -5.49 12.11 15.52
C GLU A 120 -4.80 12.73 14.29
N ARG A 121 -4.19 13.91 14.50
CA ARG A 121 -3.48 14.61 13.44
C ARG A 121 -2.02 14.12 13.35
N MET A 122 -1.62 13.72 12.15
CA MET A 122 -0.23 13.39 11.81
C MET A 122 0.42 14.55 11.03
N LYS A 123 1.74 14.75 11.22
CA LYS A 123 2.47 15.88 10.59
C LYS A 123 2.32 15.94 9.07
N ASN A 124 2.44 14.80 8.38
CA ASN A 124 2.49 14.74 6.90
C ASN A 124 1.25 14.10 6.25
N LYS A 125 0.29 13.60 7.04
CA LYS A 125 -0.89 12.88 6.55
C LYS A 125 -2.21 13.48 7.05
N GLY A 126 -2.16 14.61 7.75
CA GLY A 126 -3.33 15.24 8.30
C GLY A 126 -4.02 14.36 9.34
N TYR A 127 -5.32 14.17 9.23
CA TYR A 127 -6.15 13.41 10.16
C TYR A 127 -6.26 11.94 9.80
N ALA A 128 -5.16 11.32 9.36
CA ALA A 128 -5.14 9.94 8.85
C ALA A 128 -5.11 8.86 9.93
N ARG A 129 -4.70 9.17 11.18
CA ARG A 129 -4.66 8.17 12.24
C ARG A 129 -6.02 8.10 12.91
N THR A 130 -6.62 6.91 12.87
CA THR A 130 -7.91 6.62 13.48
C THR A 130 -7.78 5.49 14.51
N SER A 131 -8.75 5.43 15.41
CA SER A 131 -8.98 4.31 16.32
C SER A 131 -10.45 4.29 16.70
N LEU A 132 -10.97 3.15 17.16
CA LEU A 132 -12.36 3.04 17.58
C LEU A 132 -12.62 3.89 18.84
N ASP A 133 -13.70 4.70 18.84
CA ASP A 133 -14.24 5.30 20.05
C ASP A 133 -15.16 4.31 20.80
N GLU A 134 -15.86 4.76 21.82
CA GLU A 134 -16.78 3.91 22.59
C GLU A 134 -17.96 3.42 21.73
N LYS A 135 -18.52 4.30 20.86
CA LYS A 135 -19.63 3.96 19.97
C LYS A 135 -19.21 2.86 18.99
N ALA A 136 -18.11 3.05 18.25
CA ALA A 136 -17.64 2.07 17.28
C ALA A 136 -17.17 0.78 17.97
N ASN A 137 -16.53 0.84 19.13
CA ASN A 137 -16.18 -0.35 19.90
C ASN A 137 -17.42 -1.19 20.26
N ASN A 138 -18.52 -0.56 20.63
CA ASN A 138 -19.77 -1.27 20.93
C ASN A 138 -20.37 -1.90 19.67
N LEU A 139 -20.29 -1.23 18.52
CA LEU A 139 -20.72 -1.79 17.24
C LEU A 139 -19.85 -2.99 16.84
N VAL A 140 -18.52 -2.90 16.99
CA VAL A 140 -17.61 -4.02 16.70
C VAL A 140 -17.87 -5.21 17.63
N LYS A 141 -18.14 -4.98 18.91
CA LYS A 141 -18.57 -6.05 19.84
C LYS A 141 -19.87 -6.72 19.35
N LYS A 142 -20.86 -5.93 18.93
CA LYS A 142 -22.13 -6.45 18.38
C LYS A 142 -21.89 -7.27 17.12
N TYR A 143 -21.04 -6.79 16.20
CA TYR A 143 -20.61 -7.53 15.01
C TYR A 143 -19.96 -8.87 15.38
N LYS A 144 -18.97 -8.84 16.27
CA LYS A 144 -18.26 -10.06 16.72
C LYS A 144 -19.19 -11.08 17.31
N ASN A 145 -20.11 -10.67 18.20
CA ASN A 145 -21.08 -11.56 18.82
C ASN A 145 -22.01 -12.23 17.79
N LYS A 146 -22.33 -11.52 16.71
CA LYS A 146 -23.23 -12.03 15.67
C LYS A 146 -22.52 -12.96 14.68
N TYR A 147 -21.30 -12.61 14.26
CA TYR A 147 -20.66 -13.22 13.11
C TYR A 147 -19.37 -13.99 13.43
N CYS A 148 -18.63 -13.62 14.48
CA CYS A 148 -17.38 -14.27 14.85
C CYS A 148 -17.62 -15.43 15.83
N LYS A 149 -18.11 -16.53 15.34
CA LYS A 149 -18.57 -17.68 16.17
C LYS A 149 -17.44 -18.41 16.91
N ASP A 150 -16.22 -18.35 16.41
CA ASP A 150 -15.06 -19.00 17.02
C ASP A 150 -14.16 -17.95 17.66
N PRO A 151 -14.12 -17.84 19.01
CA PRO A 151 -13.34 -16.83 19.70
C PRO A 151 -11.81 -17.06 19.57
N TYR A 152 -11.39 -18.25 19.18
CA TYR A 152 -9.97 -18.62 19.04
C TYR A 152 -9.44 -18.44 17.61
N LYS A 153 -10.31 -18.20 16.62
CA LYS A 153 -9.92 -17.95 15.24
C LYS A 153 -10.17 -16.51 14.89
N ASN A 154 -9.17 -15.87 14.29
CA ASN A 154 -9.40 -14.59 13.65
C ASN A 154 -10.49 -14.78 12.57
N HIS A 155 -11.53 -13.98 12.61
CA HIS A 155 -12.65 -14.03 11.66
C HIS A 155 -12.17 -13.89 10.21
N PHE A 156 -11.16 -13.04 9.98
CA PHE A 156 -10.49 -12.84 8.69
C PHE A 156 -9.24 -13.73 8.53
N HIS A 157 -9.23 -14.92 9.08
CA HIS A 157 -8.12 -15.83 9.35
C HIS A 157 -7.16 -16.13 8.19
N VAL A 158 -7.49 -15.75 6.97
CA VAL A 158 -6.62 -15.90 5.81
C VAL A 158 -5.98 -14.56 5.49
N TYR A 159 -4.66 -14.52 5.48
CA TYR A 159 -3.89 -13.34 5.13
C TYR A 159 -2.71 -13.74 4.25
N ARG A 160 -2.25 -12.79 3.46
CA ARG A 160 -1.03 -12.97 2.68
C ARG A 160 0.19 -12.87 3.59
N VAL A 161 1.02 -13.88 3.60
CA VAL A 161 2.36 -13.79 4.18
C VAL A 161 3.19 -12.95 3.21
N SER A 162 3.58 -11.74 3.63
CA SER A 162 4.65 -11.04 2.93
C SER A 162 5.88 -11.88 3.08
N GLU A 163 6.51 -12.27 1.98
CA GLU A 163 7.88 -12.77 2.05
C GLU A 163 8.64 -11.78 2.91
N GLU A 164 9.14 -12.23 4.07
CA GLU A 164 10.20 -11.49 4.73
C GLU A 164 11.22 -11.31 3.61
N ARG A 165 11.39 -10.07 3.19
CA ARG A 165 12.56 -9.75 2.39
C ARG A 165 13.68 -10.13 3.33
N ILE A 166 14.18 -11.38 3.18
CA ILE A 166 15.50 -11.69 3.64
C ILE A 166 16.26 -10.49 3.12
N SER A 167 16.71 -9.63 4.03
CA SER A 167 17.59 -8.54 3.67
C SER A 167 18.83 -9.24 3.17
N THR A 168 18.72 -9.72 1.93
CA THR A 168 19.86 -10.14 1.18
C THR A 168 20.77 -8.96 1.32
N VAL A 169 21.80 -9.19 2.13
CA VAL A 169 23.00 -8.37 2.29
C VAL A 169 22.78 -7.06 1.60
N LYS A 170 22.70 -5.95 2.32
CA LYS A 170 22.54 -4.60 1.75
C LYS A 170 23.25 -4.62 0.41
N SER A 171 22.48 -4.74 -0.67
CA SER A 171 23.12 -4.82 -1.97
C SER A 171 23.81 -3.49 -2.07
N ASN A 172 25.13 -3.48 -2.01
CA ASN A 172 25.96 -2.31 -2.26
C ASN A 172 25.83 -1.81 -3.71
N LYS A 173 24.75 -2.24 -4.38
CA LYS A 173 24.41 -1.83 -5.73
C LYS A 173 24.00 -0.35 -5.67
N ARG A 174 24.88 0.47 -6.18
CA ARG A 174 24.57 1.87 -6.50
C ARG A 174 24.03 1.89 -7.93
N PHE A 175 22.94 2.63 -8.15
CA PHE A 175 22.47 2.89 -9.51
C PHE A 175 23.25 4.09 -10.02
N ILE A 176 23.89 3.93 -11.18
CA ILE A 176 24.54 5.00 -11.92
C ILE A 176 23.65 5.25 -13.13
N ALA A 177 23.23 6.51 -13.32
CA ALA A 177 22.62 6.91 -14.56
C ALA A 177 23.73 7.05 -15.60
N VAL A 178 23.61 6.34 -16.70
CA VAL A 178 24.54 6.40 -17.83
C VAL A 178 23.78 7.08 -18.97
N ASP A 179 24.45 7.99 -19.66
CA ASP A 179 23.92 8.62 -20.85
C ASP A 179 23.64 7.56 -21.92
N ARG A 180 22.61 7.78 -22.74
CA ARG A 180 22.18 6.80 -23.75
C ARG A 180 23.24 6.52 -24.78
N ASP A 181 23.89 7.57 -25.28
CA ASP A 181 24.91 7.44 -26.34
C ASP A 181 26.11 6.68 -25.80
N LEU A 182 26.54 6.98 -24.56
CA LEU A 182 27.62 6.24 -23.88
C LEU A 182 27.21 4.78 -23.60
N ALA A 183 25.94 4.52 -23.31
CA ALA A 183 25.47 3.15 -23.14
C ALA A 183 25.58 2.33 -24.42
N GLU A 184 25.20 2.91 -25.55
CA GLU A 184 25.30 2.29 -26.89
C GLU A 184 26.76 2.05 -27.28
N GLU A 185 27.67 2.97 -26.98
CA GLU A 185 29.10 2.79 -27.20
C GLU A 185 29.68 1.63 -26.37
N VAL A 186 29.28 1.55 -25.09
CA VAL A 186 29.74 0.46 -24.22
C VAL A 186 29.18 -0.90 -24.66
N GLU A 187 27.94 -0.98 -25.14
CA GLU A 187 27.37 -2.21 -25.67
C GLU A 187 28.11 -2.67 -26.95
N GLN A 188 28.55 -1.73 -27.81
CA GLN A 188 29.30 -2.04 -29.02
C GLN A 188 30.72 -2.55 -28.72
N LEU A 189 31.33 -2.13 -27.61
CA LEU A 189 32.69 -2.57 -27.22
C LEU A 189 32.70 -4.00 -26.65
N PHE A 190 31.58 -4.53 -26.21
CA PHE A 190 31.46 -5.84 -25.54
C PHE A 190 30.42 -6.71 -26.26
N ASP A 191 30.71 -7.14 -27.47
CA ASP A 191 29.82 -7.92 -28.33
C ASP A 191 29.23 -9.14 -27.58
N GLY A 192 27.93 -9.27 -27.60
CA GLY A 192 27.17 -10.38 -26.98
C GLY A 192 26.94 -10.29 -25.48
N GLN A 193 27.29 -9.19 -24.81
CA GLN A 193 27.04 -8.96 -23.40
C GLN A 193 25.93 -7.90 -23.21
N THR A 194 25.18 -8.03 -22.12
CA THR A 194 24.24 -6.96 -21.72
C THR A 194 25.02 -5.73 -21.22
N LEU A 195 24.49 -4.52 -21.41
CA LEU A 195 25.07 -3.27 -20.91
C LEU A 195 25.52 -3.39 -19.44
N ARG A 196 24.76 -4.07 -18.62
CA ARG A 196 25.07 -4.30 -17.21
C ARG A 196 26.34 -5.11 -17.02
N GLU A 197 26.48 -6.21 -17.75
CA GLU A 197 27.69 -7.08 -17.70
C GLU A 197 28.90 -6.34 -18.22
N SER A 198 28.73 -5.57 -19.28
CA SER A 198 29.78 -4.76 -19.88
C SER A 198 30.30 -3.70 -18.90
N VAL A 199 29.39 -2.98 -18.25
CA VAL A 199 29.72 -1.97 -17.20
C VAL A 199 30.38 -2.63 -15.99
N GLU A 200 29.84 -3.75 -15.50
CA GLU A 200 30.43 -4.49 -14.37
C GLU A 200 31.84 -4.97 -14.68
N ASN A 201 32.10 -5.48 -15.90
CA ASN A 201 33.41 -5.92 -16.35
C ASN A 201 34.37 -4.76 -16.50
N PHE A 202 33.95 -3.65 -17.11
CA PHE A 202 34.77 -2.44 -17.20
C PHE A 202 35.16 -1.89 -15.84
N MET A 203 34.21 -1.82 -14.91
CA MET A 203 34.49 -1.35 -13.55
C MET A 203 35.48 -2.27 -12.82
N ARG A 204 35.36 -3.59 -12.98
CA ARG A 204 36.34 -4.57 -12.43
C ARG A 204 37.72 -4.40 -13.03
N TYR A 205 37.81 -4.21 -14.33
CA TYR A 205 39.06 -3.93 -15.02
C TYR A 205 39.70 -2.65 -14.48
N ALA A 206 38.97 -1.54 -14.44
CA ALA A 206 39.47 -0.25 -13.97
C ALA A 206 39.97 -0.33 -12.51
N VAL A 207 39.24 -1.07 -11.61
CA VAL A 207 39.69 -1.28 -10.25
C VAL A 207 40.97 -2.11 -10.16
N ASN A 208 41.09 -3.14 -10.99
CA ASN A 208 42.31 -3.95 -11.01
C ASN A 208 43.50 -3.18 -11.56
N GLU A 209 43.31 -2.42 -12.64
CA GLU A 209 44.37 -1.52 -13.17
C GLU A 209 44.79 -0.50 -12.09
N HIS A 210 43.85 0.13 -11.40
CA HIS A 210 44.19 1.06 -10.34
C HIS A 210 44.94 0.40 -9.17
N LYS A 211 44.61 -0.85 -8.81
CA LYS A 211 45.33 -1.61 -7.77
C LYS A 211 46.76 -1.95 -8.22
N VAL A 212 46.96 -2.22 -9.49
CA VAL A 212 48.27 -2.61 -10.03
C VAL A 212 49.17 -1.39 -10.31
N TYR A 213 48.57 -0.29 -10.77
CA TYR A 213 49.30 0.91 -11.22
C TYR A 213 49.00 2.17 -10.36
N GLY A 214 48.18 2.06 -9.33
CA GLY A 214 47.60 3.17 -8.57
C GLY A 214 48.58 4.08 -7.78
N SER A 215 49.87 3.80 -7.81
CA SER A 215 50.89 4.68 -7.27
C SER A 215 51.51 5.63 -8.33
N GLN A 216 51.04 5.59 -9.57
CA GLN A 216 51.58 6.38 -10.68
C GLN A 216 50.59 7.31 -11.41
N LEU A 217 49.31 7.26 -11.05
CA LEU A 217 48.30 8.12 -11.65
C LEU A 217 47.88 9.22 -10.69
N GLU A 218 48.49 10.40 -10.83
CA GLU A 218 47.90 11.62 -10.26
C GLU A 218 46.52 11.90 -10.89
N PRO A 219 45.54 12.33 -10.11
CA PRO A 219 44.22 12.66 -10.66
C PRO A 219 44.38 13.88 -11.59
N ARG A 220 44.21 13.69 -12.91
CA ARG A 220 44.06 14.81 -13.83
C ARG A 220 42.85 15.62 -13.42
N SER A 221 43.05 16.86 -13.03
CA SER A 221 41.99 17.85 -12.88
C SER A 221 41.19 17.91 -14.16
N LEU A 222 39.87 17.67 -14.06
CA LEU A 222 38.93 17.95 -15.14
C LEU A 222 38.92 19.49 -15.31
N GLU A 223 39.73 20.00 -16.22
CA GLU A 223 39.58 21.36 -16.70
C GLU A 223 38.24 21.45 -17.41
N SER A 224 37.41 22.38 -16.95
CA SER A 224 36.15 22.75 -17.54
C SER A 224 36.31 23.13 -18.99
N VAL A 225 35.73 22.32 -19.87
CA VAL A 225 35.50 22.74 -21.26
C VAL A 225 34.28 23.63 -21.25
N SER A 226 34.53 24.91 -21.43
CA SER A 226 33.57 25.97 -21.65
C SER A 226 32.84 25.84 -22.98
#